data_8f1f91feb6d40f9dd60bbfa1b9ca1548
#
_entry.id   8f1f91feb6d40f9dd60bbfa1b9ca1548
#
_cell.length_a   1.000
_cell.length_b   1.000
_cell.length_c   1.000
_cell.angle_alpha   90.00
_cell.angle_beta   90.00
_cell.angle_gamma   90.00
#
_symmetry.space_group_name_H-M   'P 1'
#
loop_
_entity.id
_entity.type
_entity.pdbx_description
1 polymer ?
#
loop_
_entity_poly.entity_id
_entity_poly.type
_entity_poly.pdbx_seq_one_letter_code
_entity_poly.pdbx_strand_id
1 'polypeptide(L)'
;MGVRRTAVVKLAVSDEQRDALHRTAQQYLYCANRTADYCWSDTSYAECKTNKREVRDALYAELREETDLQAQLVQAAIKRAVEAVKACVERWKKGQRVSQPTFTAETMDYDTRSATFYRNKVSLATVEGRVEPSFVLPADSPTPYERYVLSESYEFRESTLRYDAATDEFYLNISTRRTDGDDEVSEDTGHSDQTVLGIDLGVNSLAVSSTGTFWQGDDYDHW
;
A
#
# COMPACT_ATOMS: atom_id res chain seq x y z
N MET A 1 -11.15 -3.58 18.90
CA MET A 1 -10.14 -3.52 17.80
C MET A 1 -10.88 -3.05 16.55
N GLY A 2 -10.65 -1.82 16.06
CA GLY A 2 -11.46 -1.27 14.96
C GLY A 2 -11.21 -2.01 13.63
N VAL A 3 -12.27 -2.26 12.88
CA VAL A 3 -12.21 -2.94 11.59
C VAL A 3 -11.50 -2.06 10.56
N ARG A 4 -10.46 -2.61 9.90
CA ARG A 4 -9.78 -1.96 8.77
C ARG A 4 -10.29 -2.54 7.45
N ARG A 5 -10.41 -1.69 6.45
CA ARG A 5 -10.80 -2.05 5.09
C ARG A 5 -9.85 -1.39 4.09
N THR A 6 -9.67 -2.04 2.97
CA THR A 6 -8.89 -1.49 1.84
C THR A 6 -9.73 -1.54 0.59
N ALA A 7 -9.89 -0.39 -0.06
CA ALA A 7 -10.47 -0.29 -1.39
C ALA A 7 -9.34 -0.14 -2.40
N VAL A 8 -9.38 -0.93 -3.47
CA VAL A 8 -8.45 -0.82 -4.61
C VAL A 8 -9.19 -0.19 -5.77
N VAL A 9 -8.66 0.93 -6.26
CA VAL A 9 -9.31 1.71 -7.32
C VAL A 9 -8.29 1.97 -8.43
N LYS A 10 -8.67 1.69 -9.68
CA LYS A 10 -7.92 2.07 -10.86
C LYS A 10 -8.07 3.56 -11.13
N LEU A 11 -7.00 4.22 -11.55
CA LEU A 11 -6.99 5.62 -11.92
C LEU A 11 -6.98 5.80 -13.44
N ALA A 12 -7.84 6.67 -13.94
CA ALA A 12 -7.76 7.21 -15.30
C ALA A 12 -6.83 8.42 -15.27
N VAL A 13 -5.65 8.29 -15.86
CA VAL A 13 -4.62 9.32 -15.90
C VAL A 13 -4.41 9.80 -17.34
N SER A 14 -4.23 11.11 -17.54
CA SER A 14 -3.75 11.65 -18.81
C SER A 14 -2.24 11.43 -18.95
N ASP A 15 -1.69 11.62 -20.15
CA ASP A 15 -0.23 11.47 -20.39
C ASP A 15 0.57 12.43 -19.49
N GLU A 16 0.13 13.67 -19.33
CA GLU A 16 0.78 14.66 -18.46
C GLU A 16 0.76 14.23 -16.98
N GLN A 17 -0.39 13.70 -16.52
CA GLN A 17 -0.53 13.19 -15.16
C GLN A 17 0.34 11.95 -14.95
N ARG A 18 0.42 11.07 -15.95
CA ARG A 18 1.27 9.88 -15.98
C ARG A 18 2.73 10.26 -15.79
N ASP A 19 3.22 11.19 -16.61
CA ASP A 19 4.60 11.68 -16.54
C ASP A 19 4.93 12.30 -15.18
N ALA A 20 4.02 13.10 -14.62
CA ALA A 20 4.20 13.69 -13.30
C ALA A 20 4.25 12.62 -12.20
N LEU A 21 3.42 11.57 -12.28
CA LEU A 21 3.41 10.45 -11.33
C LEU A 21 4.69 9.62 -11.43
N HIS A 22 5.17 9.29 -12.63
CA HIS A 22 6.43 8.57 -12.81
C HIS A 22 7.64 9.36 -12.28
N ARG A 23 7.74 10.66 -12.59
CA ARG A 23 8.81 11.51 -12.03
C ARG A 23 8.76 11.59 -10.51
N THR A 24 7.57 11.65 -9.95
CA THR A 24 7.37 11.62 -8.49
C THR A 24 7.81 10.28 -7.91
N ALA A 25 7.44 9.17 -8.55
CA ALA A 25 7.82 7.82 -8.12
C ALA A 25 9.35 7.62 -8.16
N GLN A 26 10.03 8.10 -9.20
CA GLN A 26 11.48 8.01 -9.31
C GLN A 26 12.19 8.74 -8.16
N GLN A 27 11.77 9.98 -7.84
CA GLN A 27 12.34 10.73 -6.72
C GLN A 27 11.97 10.11 -5.36
N TYR A 28 10.76 9.54 -5.24
CA TYR A 28 10.34 8.81 -4.03
C TYR A 28 11.19 7.56 -3.80
N LEU A 29 11.45 6.78 -4.86
CA LEU A 29 12.33 5.61 -4.82
C LEU A 29 13.76 6.00 -4.48
N TYR A 30 14.26 7.11 -5.03
CA TYR A 30 15.56 7.67 -4.66
C TYR A 30 15.64 7.92 -3.15
N CYS A 31 14.67 8.65 -2.57
CA CYS A 31 14.62 8.91 -1.14
C CYS A 31 14.55 7.63 -0.30
N ALA A 32 13.75 6.65 -0.73
CA ALA A 32 13.59 5.38 -0.02
C ALA A 32 14.89 4.56 -0.04
N ASN A 33 15.55 4.45 -1.20
CA ASN A 33 16.82 3.72 -1.32
C ASN A 33 17.96 4.43 -0.57
N ARG A 34 18.08 5.75 -0.69
CA ARG A 34 19.08 6.53 0.06
C ARG A 34 18.89 6.38 1.57
N THR A 35 17.64 6.32 2.03
CA THR A 35 17.33 6.05 3.44
C THR A 35 17.66 4.62 3.83
N ALA A 36 17.38 3.62 2.99
CA ALA A 36 17.73 2.23 3.27
C ALA A 36 19.25 2.05 3.39
N ASP A 37 20.02 2.68 2.50
CA ASP A 37 21.49 2.69 2.56
C ASP A 37 22.02 3.27 3.88
N TYR A 38 21.46 4.38 4.33
CA TYR A 38 21.83 5.02 5.60
C TYR A 38 21.46 4.17 6.82
N CYS A 39 20.39 3.40 6.73
CA CYS A 39 19.87 2.60 7.84
C CYS A 39 20.52 1.23 7.96
N TRP A 40 21.06 0.69 6.88
CA TRP A 40 21.56 -0.68 6.80
C TRP A 40 23.00 -0.81 7.35
N SER A 41 23.31 -1.96 7.93
CA SER A 41 24.68 -2.42 8.21
C SER A 41 24.80 -3.88 7.76
N ASP A 42 25.86 -4.18 7.03
CA ASP A 42 26.18 -5.55 6.61
C ASP A 42 26.86 -6.37 7.72
N THR A 43 27.33 -5.71 8.77
CA THR A 43 28.12 -6.32 9.84
C THR A 43 27.24 -6.92 10.92
N SER A 44 26.23 -6.15 11.37
CA SER A 44 25.38 -6.56 12.49
C SER A 44 24.01 -5.87 12.44
N TYR A 45 22.97 -6.65 12.75
CA TYR A 45 21.61 -6.06 12.90
C TYR A 45 21.54 -5.01 14.02
N ALA A 46 22.44 -5.07 15.01
CA ALA A 46 22.47 -4.09 16.11
C ALA A 46 22.95 -2.71 15.66
N GLU A 47 23.67 -2.63 14.55
CA GLU A 47 24.15 -1.38 13.96
C GLU A 47 23.13 -0.76 12.98
N CYS A 48 22.13 -1.52 12.57
CA CYS A 48 21.05 -1.00 11.71
C CYS A 48 20.24 0.08 12.44
N LYS A 49 20.04 1.22 11.77
CA LYS A 49 19.28 2.34 12.30
C LYS A 49 17.79 2.14 12.01
N THR A 50 16.98 1.91 13.03
CA THR A 50 15.53 1.64 12.91
C THR A 50 14.65 2.63 13.66
N ASN A 51 15.26 3.66 14.28
CA ASN A 51 14.53 4.74 14.93
C ASN A 51 14.09 5.80 13.90
N LYS A 52 12.81 5.82 13.57
CA LYS A 52 12.23 6.72 12.56
C LYS A 52 12.55 8.20 12.78
N ARG A 53 12.54 8.64 14.03
CA ARG A 53 12.78 10.04 14.37
C ARG A 53 14.24 10.43 14.08
N GLU A 54 15.18 9.62 14.56
CA GLU A 54 16.60 9.86 14.34
C GLU A 54 16.98 9.83 12.85
N VAL A 55 16.46 8.85 12.11
CA VAL A 55 16.71 8.73 10.66
C VAL A 55 16.12 9.92 9.91
N ARG A 56 14.87 10.32 10.24
CA ARG A 56 14.27 11.51 9.65
C ARG A 56 15.07 12.77 9.95
N ASP A 57 15.45 12.98 11.21
CA ASP A 57 16.18 14.18 11.63
C ASP A 57 17.57 14.25 10.96
N ALA A 58 18.17 13.11 10.63
CA ALA A 58 19.45 13.03 9.91
C ALA A 58 19.36 13.28 8.41
N LEU A 59 18.29 12.76 7.73
CA LEU A 59 18.24 12.74 6.27
C LEU A 59 17.24 13.71 5.65
N TYR A 60 16.25 14.19 6.42
CA TYR A 60 15.14 14.95 5.84
C TYR A 60 15.59 16.23 5.12
N ALA A 61 16.51 16.98 5.69
CA ALA A 61 16.99 18.23 5.08
C ALA A 61 17.73 17.96 3.76
N GLU A 62 18.65 16.98 3.75
CA GLU A 62 19.40 16.55 2.57
C GLU A 62 18.44 16.13 1.44
N LEU A 63 17.51 15.20 1.74
CA LEU A 63 16.56 14.69 0.74
C LEU A 63 15.60 15.76 0.22
N ARG A 64 15.27 16.76 1.03
CA ARG A 64 14.47 17.93 0.59
C ARG A 64 15.22 18.85 -0.34
N GLU A 65 16.54 18.91 -0.22
CA GLU A 65 17.42 19.73 -1.06
C GLU A 65 17.73 19.03 -2.39
N GLU A 66 17.81 17.70 -2.37
CA GLU A 66 18.14 16.87 -3.53
C GLU A 66 16.93 16.51 -4.41
N THR A 67 15.71 16.77 -3.94
CA THR A 67 14.47 16.37 -4.66
C THR A 67 13.42 17.48 -4.66
N ASP A 68 12.55 17.46 -5.67
CA ASP A 68 11.38 18.35 -5.78
C ASP A 68 10.15 17.79 -5.04
N LEU A 69 10.30 16.66 -4.33
CA LEU A 69 9.21 16.03 -3.59
C LEU A 69 8.64 16.96 -2.53
N GLN A 70 7.33 16.97 -2.38
CA GLN A 70 6.70 17.63 -1.25
C GLN A 70 7.12 16.99 0.08
N ALA A 71 7.18 17.79 1.14
CA ALA A 71 7.61 17.39 2.48
C ALA A 71 7.01 16.08 2.99
N GLN A 72 5.72 15.86 2.71
CA GLN A 72 5.01 14.66 3.15
C GLN A 72 5.48 13.40 2.42
N LEU A 73 5.78 13.49 1.13
CA LEU A 73 6.27 12.38 0.33
C LEU A 73 7.69 11.98 0.73
N VAL A 74 8.56 12.95 1.04
CA VAL A 74 9.90 12.66 1.60
C VAL A 74 9.78 11.93 2.93
N GLN A 75 8.91 12.40 3.84
CA GLN A 75 8.69 11.73 5.11
C GLN A 75 8.09 10.32 4.95
N ALA A 76 7.19 10.13 3.98
CA ALA A 76 6.61 8.83 3.65
C ALA A 76 7.69 7.86 3.11
N ALA A 77 8.57 8.32 2.22
CA ALA A 77 9.69 7.53 1.70
C ALA A 77 10.65 7.09 2.81
N ILE A 78 11.04 8.01 3.71
CA ILE A 78 11.86 7.71 4.88
C ILE A 78 11.16 6.67 5.78
N LYS A 79 9.87 6.90 6.11
CA LYS A 79 9.07 5.96 6.92
C LYS A 79 9.07 4.56 6.31
N ARG A 80 8.80 4.46 5.00
CA ARG A 80 8.77 3.19 4.26
C ARG A 80 10.09 2.44 4.33
N ALA A 81 11.20 3.14 4.11
CA ALA A 81 12.54 2.54 4.14
C ALA A 81 12.91 2.04 5.55
N VAL A 82 12.67 2.83 6.58
CA VAL A 82 12.92 2.45 7.98
C VAL A 82 12.09 1.23 8.38
N GLU A 83 10.81 1.15 7.98
CA GLU A 83 9.96 -0.02 8.24
C GLU A 83 10.49 -1.28 7.53
N ALA A 84 10.96 -1.15 6.29
CA ALA A 84 11.52 -2.27 5.55
C ALA A 84 12.82 -2.77 6.20
N VAL A 85 13.74 -1.88 6.58
CA VAL A 85 14.96 -2.23 7.33
C VAL A 85 14.60 -2.89 8.64
N LYS A 86 13.65 -2.35 9.40
CA LYS A 86 13.19 -2.94 10.65
C LYS A 86 12.64 -4.36 10.47
N ALA A 87 11.87 -4.59 9.42
CA ALA A 87 11.37 -5.94 9.09
C ALA A 87 12.51 -6.91 8.77
N CYS A 88 13.54 -6.46 8.04
CA CYS A 88 14.74 -7.26 7.78
C CYS A 88 15.52 -7.56 9.08
N VAL A 89 15.70 -6.57 9.96
CA VAL A 89 16.33 -6.73 11.27
C VAL A 89 15.61 -7.78 12.13
N GLU A 90 14.28 -7.76 12.18
CA GLU A 90 13.50 -8.75 12.93
C GLU A 90 13.63 -10.17 12.37
N ARG A 91 13.76 -10.32 11.05
CA ARG A 91 14.06 -11.60 10.41
C ARG A 91 15.50 -12.06 10.71
N TRP A 92 16.46 -11.15 10.67
CA TRP A 92 17.86 -11.42 10.98
C TRP A 92 18.05 -11.90 12.43
N LYS A 93 17.39 -11.25 13.40
CA LYS A 93 17.37 -11.70 14.82
C LYS A 93 16.86 -13.12 14.99
N LYS A 94 16.00 -13.60 14.09
CA LYS A 94 15.50 -14.98 14.06
C LYS A 94 16.44 -15.95 13.33
N GLY A 95 17.67 -15.54 12.98
CA GLY A 95 18.64 -16.35 12.26
C GLY A 95 18.36 -16.54 10.77
N GLN A 96 17.41 -15.78 10.18
CA GLN A 96 17.12 -15.84 8.75
C GLN A 96 18.17 -15.05 7.96
N ARG A 97 18.52 -15.57 6.78
CA ARG A 97 19.36 -14.81 5.85
C ARG A 97 18.56 -13.65 5.28
N VAL A 98 19.11 -12.45 5.38
CA VAL A 98 18.52 -11.22 4.86
C VAL A 98 19.54 -10.42 4.07
N SER A 99 19.08 -9.54 3.23
CA SER A 99 19.87 -8.52 2.53
C SER A 99 19.22 -7.15 2.75
N GLN A 100 19.97 -6.11 2.45
CA GLN A 100 19.47 -4.75 2.44
C GLN A 100 18.21 -4.64 1.56
N PRO A 101 17.14 -4.00 2.03
CA PRO A 101 15.96 -3.76 1.20
C PRO A 101 16.28 -2.73 0.10
N THR A 102 15.88 -3.06 -1.13
CA THR A 102 15.98 -2.18 -2.30
C THR A 102 14.60 -1.96 -2.89
N PHE A 103 14.27 -0.71 -3.19
CA PHE A 103 12.98 -0.29 -3.73
C PHE A 103 13.10 -0.07 -5.24
N THR A 104 12.40 -0.88 -6.02
CA THR A 104 12.40 -0.82 -7.50
C THR A 104 11.02 -0.60 -8.09
N ALA A 105 9.97 -1.04 -7.37
CA ALA A 105 8.59 -0.87 -7.82
C ALA A 105 8.11 0.56 -7.55
N GLU A 106 7.48 1.19 -8.55
CA GLU A 106 6.88 2.51 -8.44
C GLU A 106 5.64 2.46 -7.54
N THR A 107 5.90 2.55 -6.25
CA THR A 107 4.88 2.50 -5.20
C THR A 107 5.14 3.62 -4.20
N MET A 108 4.14 4.48 -3.99
CA MET A 108 4.24 5.67 -3.13
C MET A 108 3.14 5.68 -2.10
N ASP A 109 3.50 6.05 -0.86
CA ASP A 109 2.53 6.18 0.23
C ASP A 109 2.08 7.64 0.37
N TYR A 110 0.76 7.82 0.48
CA TYR A 110 0.08 9.10 0.63
C TYR A 110 -0.69 9.15 1.95
N ASP A 111 -0.61 10.29 2.62
CA ASP A 111 -1.40 10.61 3.82
C ASP A 111 -2.50 11.64 3.50
N THR A 112 -3.26 12.06 4.51
CA THR A 112 -4.34 13.06 4.37
C THR A 112 -3.88 14.44 3.92
N ARG A 113 -2.57 14.75 3.99
CA ARG A 113 -1.99 16.03 3.54
C ARG A 113 -1.51 15.97 2.11
N SER A 114 -1.08 14.78 1.66
CA SER A 114 -0.57 14.54 0.31
C SER A 114 -1.61 14.01 -0.65
N ALA A 115 -2.73 13.44 -0.15
CA ALA A 115 -3.89 13.01 -0.94
C ALA A 115 -5.18 13.64 -0.43
N THR A 116 -6.08 14.01 -1.36
CA THR A 116 -7.44 14.47 -1.04
C THR A 116 -8.43 13.70 -1.91
N PHE A 117 -9.41 13.06 -1.27
CA PHE A 117 -10.39 12.22 -1.94
C PHE A 117 -11.66 12.99 -2.25
N TYR A 118 -12.17 12.80 -3.47
CA TYR A 118 -13.45 13.29 -3.94
C TYR A 118 -14.31 12.09 -4.38
N ARG A 119 -15.57 12.35 -4.73
CA ARG A 119 -16.49 11.27 -5.10
C ARG A 119 -16.04 10.46 -6.33
N ASN A 120 -15.41 11.10 -7.30
CA ASN A 120 -15.07 10.50 -8.60
C ASN A 120 -13.59 10.67 -8.99
N LYS A 121 -12.79 11.30 -8.15
CA LYS A 121 -11.38 11.58 -8.40
C LYS A 121 -10.58 11.66 -7.09
N VAL A 122 -9.27 11.64 -7.22
CA VAL A 122 -8.36 11.94 -6.11
C VAL A 122 -7.41 13.06 -6.55
N SER A 123 -7.06 13.96 -5.62
CA SER A 123 -5.99 14.93 -5.83
C SER A 123 -4.73 14.43 -5.12
N LEU A 124 -3.68 14.15 -5.87
CA LEU A 124 -2.42 13.61 -5.39
C LEU A 124 -1.29 14.65 -5.53
N ALA A 125 -0.48 14.78 -4.49
CA ALA A 125 0.73 15.59 -4.54
C ALA A 125 1.77 14.93 -5.47
N THR A 126 2.41 15.73 -6.32
CA THR A 126 3.51 15.32 -7.20
C THR A 126 4.64 16.35 -7.16
N VAL A 127 5.75 16.07 -7.80
CA VAL A 127 6.87 17.02 -7.96
C VAL A 127 6.47 18.26 -8.77
N GLU A 128 5.42 18.21 -9.56
CA GLU A 128 4.92 19.31 -10.39
C GLU A 128 3.67 19.99 -9.83
N GLY A 129 3.38 19.76 -8.57
CA GLY A 129 2.16 20.27 -7.92
C GLY A 129 1.16 19.14 -7.62
N ARG A 130 -0.11 19.36 -7.90
CA ARG A 130 -1.14 18.35 -7.66
C ARG A 130 -1.76 17.90 -8.98
N VAL A 131 -1.93 16.60 -9.13
CA VAL A 131 -2.67 15.99 -10.24
C VAL A 131 -3.99 15.44 -9.73
N GLU A 132 -5.01 15.42 -10.60
CA GLU A 132 -6.37 15.01 -10.22
C GLU A 132 -6.91 13.91 -11.16
N PRO A 133 -6.34 12.69 -11.12
CA PRO A 133 -6.88 11.59 -11.90
C PRO A 133 -8.26 11.18 -11.41
N SER A 134 -9.11 10.76 -12.35
CA SER A 134 -10.44 10.23 -12.06
C SER A 134 -10.38 8.76 -11.67
N PHE A 135 -11.35 8.29 -10.89
CA PHE A 135 -11.52 6.87 -10.60
C PHE A 135 -12.21 6.15 -11.75
N VAL A 136 -11.74 4.95 -12.05
CA VAL A 136 -12.44 4.00 -12.93
C VAL A 136 -13.25 3.09 -12.02
N LEU A 137 -14.54 3.42 -11.87
CA LEU A 137 -15.47 2.68 -11.02
C LEU A 137 -16.48 1.92 -11.88
N PRO A 138 -16.85 0.67 -11.53
CA PRO A 138 -17.94 -0.05 -12.18
C PRO A 138 -19.27 0.71 -12.03
N ALA A 139 -20.12 0.65 -13.08
CA ALA A 139 -21.39 1.39 -13.11
C ALA A 139 -22.51 0.73 -12.27
N ASP A 140 -22.43 -0.58 -12.00
CA ASP A 140 -23.60 -1.39 -11.66
C ASP A 140 -23.68 -1.91 -10.22
N SER A 141 -22.78 -1.52 -9.31
CA SER A 141 -22.90 -1.92 -7.91
C SER A 141 -22.09 -1.03 -6.97
N PRO A 142 -22.45 -0.94 -5.67
CA PRO A 142 -21.65 -0.21 -4.71
C PRO A 142 -20.25 -0.82 -4.61
N THR A 143 -19.26 -0.04 -5.03
CA THR A 143 -17.86 -0.44 -5.03
C THR A 143 -17.30 -0.41 -3.60
N PRO A 144 -16.20 -1.11 -3.30
CA PRO A 144 -15.50 -0.95 -2.03
C PRO A 144 -15.10 0.49 -1.74
N TYR A 145 -14.85 1.30 -2.78
CA TYR A 145 -14.59 2.73 -2.64
C TYR A 145 -15.80 3.47 -2.06
N GLU A 146 -16.99 3.30 -2.65
CA GLU A 146 -18.21 3.94 -2.16
C GLU A 146 -18.58 3.48 -0.75
N ARG A 147 -18.43 2.18 -0.48
CA ARG A 147 -18.77 1.58 0.81
C ARG A 147 -17.82 2.00 1.94
N TYR A 148 -16.52 2.09 1.68
CA TYR A 148 -15.51 2.24 2.74
C TYR A 148 -14.76 3.57 2.72
N VAL A 149 -14.74 4.29 1.61
CA VAL A 149 -14.03 5.58 1.52
C VAL A 149 -14.98 6.75 1.59
N LEU A 150 -16.14 6.67 0.92
CA LEU A 150 -17.16 7.74 0.94
C LEU A 150 -18.12 7.64 2.14
N SER A 151 -18.10 6.57 2.90
CA SER A 151 -18.97 6.39 4.07
C SER A 151 -18.43 7.15 5.27
N GLU A 152 -19.30 7.89 5.95
CA GLU A 152 -18.99 8.61 7.19
C GLU A 152 -18.60 7.67 8.35
N SER A 153 -18.96 6.39 8.26
CA SER A 153 -18.61 5.36 9.24
C SER A 153 -17.14 4.94 9.18
N TYR A 154 -16.38 5.40 8.19
CA TYR A 154 -14.98 5.04 7.99
C TYR A 154 -14.08 6.27 7.89
N GLU A 155 -13.01 6.25 8.65
CA GLU A 155 -11.97 7.27 8.63
C GLU A 155 -10.83 6.85 7.71
N PHE A 156 -10.44 7.74 6.80
CA PHE A 156 -9.26 7.56 5.96
C PHE A 156 -7.99 7.50 6.83
N ARG A 157 -7.10 6.57 6.51
CA ARG A 157 -5.82 6.42 7.20
C ARG A 157 -4.63 6.73 6.33
N GLU A 158 -4.46 5.99 5.27
CA GLU A 158 -3.38 6.17 4.31
C GLU A 158 -3.75 5.50 3.00
N SER A 159 -3.10 5.86 1.92
CA SER A 159 -3.24 5.19 0.63
C SER A 159 -1.88 4.90 0.04
N THR A 160 -1.83 3.87 -0.79
CA THR A 160 -0.63 3.51 -1.53
C THR A 160 -0.95 3.54 -3.01
N LEU A 161 -0.31 4.45 -3.75
CA LEU A 161 -0.36 4.45 -5.21
C LEU A 161 0.64 3.42 -5.73
N ARG A 162 0.21 2.58 -6.65
CA ARG A 162 1.02 1.56 -7.30
C ARG A 162 0.88 1.65 -8.82
N TYR A 163 1.99 1.67 -9.51
CA TYR A 163 2.03 1.47 -10.94
C TYR A 163 2.18 -0.03 -11.24
N ASP A 164 1.40 -0.51 -12.19
CA ASP A 164 1.47 -1.88 -12.70
C ASP A 164 2.04 -1.86 -14.13
N ALA A 165 3.30 -2.24 -14.26
CA ALA A 165 3.99 -2.21 -15.55
C ALA A 165 3.45 -3.26 -16.56
N ALA A 166 2.75 -4.29 -16.11
CA ALA A 166 2.17 -5.30 -17.00
C ALA A 166 0.94 -4.78 -17.74
N THR A 167 0.17 -3.92 -17.08
CA THR A 167 -1.06 -3.31 -17.65
C THR A 167 -0.89 -1.85 -18.03
N ASP A 168 0.25 -1.24 -17.70
CA ASP A 168 0.54 0.20 -17.87
C ASP A 168 -0.50 1.08 -17.15
N GLU A 169 -0.86 0.70 -15.91
CA GLU A 169 -1.95 1.31 -15.17
C GLU A 169 -1.56 1.70 -13.74
N PHE A 170 -2.19 2.77 -13.23
CA PHE A 170 -2.07 3.18 -11.84
C PHE A 170 -3.26 2.71 -11.02
N TYR A 171 -2.97 2.12 -9.86
CA TYR A 171 -3.95 1.70 -8.86
C TYR A 171 -3.70 2.40 -7.53
N LEU A 172 -4.78 2.79 -6.89
CA LEU A 172 -4.74 3.39 -5.55
C LEU A 172 -5.38 2.42 -4.55
N ASN A 173 -4.57 1.95 -3.59
CA ASN A 173 -5.02 1.16 -2.46
C ASN A 173 -5.32 2.12 -1.31
N ILE A 174 -6.58 2.25 -0.92
CA ILE A 174 -7.05 3.21 0.08
C ILE A 174 -7.41 2.46 1.34
N SER A 175 -6.67 2.70 2.43
CA SER A 175 -6.94 2.08 3.73
C SER A 175 -7.82 2.98 4.59
N THR A 176 -8.88 2.40 5.13
CA THR A 176 -9.81 3.06 6.05
C THR A 176 -9.96 2.26 7.33
N ARG A 177 -10.40 2.94 8.38
CA ARG A 177 -10.75 2.34 9.66
C ARG A 177 -12.15 2.79 10.07
N ARG A 178 -12.97 1.86 10.56
CA ARG A 178 -14.29 2.17 11.09
C ARG A 178 -14.16 3.07 12.32
N THR A 179 -14.94 4.15 12.37
CA THR A 179 -14.93 5.15 13.43
C THR A 179 -15.85 4.81 14.59
N ASP A 180 -16.88 3.98 14.35
CA ASP A 180 -17.85 3.64 15.37
C ASP A 180 -17.22 2.75 16.45
N GLY A 181 -17.43 3.15 17.69
CA GLY A 181 -17.03 2.41 18.88
C GLY A 181 -17.62 1.01 18.89
N ASP A 182 -16.91 0.13 19.56
CA ASP A 182 -17.18 -1.28 19.74
C ASP A 182 -18.67 -1.63 19.85
N ASP A 183 -18.99 -2.81 19.29
CA ASP A 183 -20.20 -3.57 19.54
C ASP A 183 -21.50 -3.06 18.88
N GLU A 184 -21.55 -3.19 17.57
CA GLU A 184 -22.62 -3.97 16.96
C GLU A 184 -22.10 -4.37 15.58
N VAL A 185 -21.74 -5.63 15.44
CA VAL A 185 -21.87 -6.34 14.17
C VAL A 185 -23.37 -6.37 13.89
N SER A 186 -23.93 -5.24 13.46
CA SER A 186 -25.07 -5.30 12.59
C SER A 186 -24.49 -5.83 11.27
N GLU A 187 -24.29 -7.13 11.22
CA GLU A 187 -24.49 -7.85 9.99
C GLU A 187 -25.78 -7.26 9.42
N ASP A 188 -25.63 -6.50 8.35
CA ASP A 188 -26.73 -6.27 7.42
C ASP A 188 -27.02 -7.64 6.81
N THR A 189 -27.70 -8.44 7.62
CA THR A 189 -28.29 -9.70 7.22
C THR A 189 -29.56 -9.44 6.45
N GLY A 190 -29.40 -8.72 5.33
CA GLY A 190 -30.19 -8.94 4.16
C GLY A 190 -29.78 -10.29 3.57
N HIS A 191 -29.72 -11.31 4.41
CA HIS A 191 -29.44 -12.66 3.96
C HIS A 191 -30.72 -13.28 3.43
N SER A 192 -30.84 -13.24 2.11
CA SER A 192 -31.24 -14.46 1.42
C SER A 192 -30.24 -15.54 1.83
N ASP A 193 -30.69 -16.76 2.08
CA ASP A 193 -29.94 -17.99 2.43
C ASP A 193 -28.78 -18.30 1.45
N GLN A 194 -27.82 -17.41 1.30
CA GLN A 194 -26.63 -17.64 0.47
C GLN A 194 -25.50 -18.15 1.36
N THR A 195 -25.26 -19.43 1.29
CA THR A 195 -24.07 -20.06 1.88
C THR A 195 -22.82 -19.53 1.14
N VAL A 196 -21.96 -18.79 1.84
CA VAL A 196 -20.70 -18.33 1.28
C VAL A 196 -19.66 -19.45 1.37
N LEU A 197 -19.16 -19.92 0.24
CA LEU A 197 -18.07 -20.88 0.17
C LEU A 197 -16.75 -20.11 0.08
N GLY A 198 -15.92 -20.20 1.12
CA GLY A 198 -14.54 -19.73 1.08
C GLY A 198 -13.64 -20.79 0.44
N ILE A 199 -12.79 -20.39 -0.50
CA ILE A 199 -11.77 -21.26 -1.11
C ILE A 199 -10.40 -20.59 -0.91
N ASP A 200 -9.47 -21.32 -0.30
CA ASP A 200 -8.07 -20.92 -0.16
C ASP A 200 -7.23 -21.74 -1.16
N LEU A 201 -6.39 -21.06 -1.95
CA LEU A 201 -5.50 -21.66 -2.94
C LEU A 201 -4.08 -21.68 -2.38
N GLY A 202 -3.49 -22.84 -2.25
CA GLY A 202 -2.19 -23.03 -1.63
C GLY A 202 -1.18 -23.81 -2.46
N VAL A 203 0.09 -23.77 -2.07
CA VAL A 203 1.18 -24.47 -2.75
C VAL A 203 1.17 -25.98 -2.46
N ASN A 204 0.72 -26.37 -1.27
CA ASN A 204 0.70 -27.79 -0.82
C ASN A 204 -0.65 -28.47 -1.07
N SER A 205 -1.71 -27.72 -1.29
CA SER A 205 -3.03 -28.18 -1.69
C SER A 205 -3.54 -27.23 -2.74
N LEU A 206 -4.04 -27.74 -3.85
CA LEU A 206 -4.50 -26.90 -4.96
C LEU A 206 -5.60 -25.95 -4.51
N ALA A 207 -6.52 -26.44 -3.70
CA ALA A 207 -7.56 -25.64 -3.07
C ALA A 207 -8.06 -26.31 -1.77
N VAL A 208 -8.51 -25.48 -0.82
CA VAL A 208 -9.20 -25.90 0.39
C VAL A 208 -10.47 -25.08 0.52
N SER A 209 -11.62 -25.74 0.69
CA SER A 209 -12.88 -25.03 0.93
C SER A 209 -13.13 -24.82 2.42
N SER A 210 -13.92 -23.81 2.76
CA SER A 210 -14.39 -23.56 4.12
C SER A 210 -15.25 -24.69 4.70
N THR A 211 -15.70 -25.64 3.87
CA THR A 211 -16.40 -26.86 4.26
C THR A 211 -15.47 -28.03 4.59
N GLY A 212 -14.14 -27.82 4.53
CA GLY A 212 -13.14 -28.84 4.85
C GLY A 212 -12.82 -29.79 3.70
N THR A 213 -13.20 -29.46 2.46
CA THR A 213 -12.83 -30.26 1.28
C THR A 213 -11.44 -29.81 0.79
N PHE A 214 -10.55 -30.78 0.58
CA PHE A 214 -9.19 -30.57 0.08
C PHE A 214 -9.09 -31.13 -1.34
N TRP A 215 -8.55 -30.30 -2.27
CA TRP A 215 -8.17 -30.75 -3.60
C TRP A 215 -6.64 -30.78 -3.67
N GLN A 216 -6.08 -31.97 -3.88
CA GLN A 216 -4.63 -32.17 -3.99
C GLN A 216 -4.25 -32.17 -5.48
N GLY A 217 -3.03 -31.70 -5.80
CA GLY A 217 -2.56 -31.57 -7.18
C GLY A 217 -2.16 -32.89 -7.87
N ASP A 218 -2.14 -34.00 -7.13
CA ASP A 218 -1.66 -35.31 -7.61
C ASP A 218 -2.54 -35.91 -8.72
N ASP A 219 -3.74 -35.41 -8.93
CA ASP A 219 -4.66 -35.86 -9.98
C ASP A 219 -4.42 -35.22 -11.37
N TYR A 220 -3.45 -34.30 -11.48
CA TYR A 220 -3.19 -33.57 -12.74
C TYR A 220 -2.01 -34.07 -13.57
N ASP A 221 -1.30 -35.10 -13.13
CA ASP A 221 -0.15 -35.67 -13.88
C ASP A 221 -0.54 -36.60 -15.05
N HIS A 222 -1.79 -36.54 -15.49
CA HIS A 222 -2.30 -37.42 -16.57
C HIS A 222 -2.92 -36.69 -17.78
N TRP A 223 -2.40 -35.48 -18.12
CA TRP A 223 -2.77 -34.88 -19.44
C TRP A 223 -1.53 -34.43 -20.20
#